data_cb351c587d1e425282351080f7307f62
#
_entry.id   cb351c587d1e425282351080f7307f62
#
_cell.length_a   1.000
_cell.length_b   1.000
_cell.length_c   1.000
_cell.angle_alpha   90.00
_cell.angle_beta   90.00
_cell.angle_gamma   90.00
#
_symmetry.space_group_name_H-M   'P 1'
#
loop_
_entity.id
_entity.type
_entity.pdbx_description
1 polymer ?
#
loop_
_entity_poly.entity_id
_entity_poly.type
_entity_poly.pdbx_seq_one_letter_code
_entity_poly.pdbx_strand_id
1 'polypeptide(L)'
;MARDLESAGFESAWVGDHVAMPRTHTSRYPFSPTGEMPWPATEPWCDSVVAMASMAEATSTIRVGTGVMVAGLRNPVVLAKQLATIDVLSDGRLELGVGAGWLTEEFGIVGLDAMDRGRRLDEAVAMIRRCWEGAPDGFEGHFYSLPEGSLFYPVPLHDVPVIIGGVSERAYERVVRYGSGWMGTTNLKDLQRGAVEPISRIRQIATDHGRDPDEIAQLVRVHTGPSFDVDGLVAAIPLLRNAGVDELLVDIPWSGELDLARWYDRLSAVAG
;
A
#
# COMPACT_ATOMS: atom_id res chain seq x y z
N MET A 1 18.26 1.81 7.30
CA MET A 1 16.97 1.10 7.47
C MET A 1 16.70 0.12 6.32
N ALA A 2 16.45 0.51 5.03
CA ALA A 2 16.14 -0.47 3.98
C ALA A 2 17.23 -1.53 3.79
N ARG A 3 18.51 -1.14 3.78
CA ARG A 3 19.65 -2.08 3.75
C ARG A 3 19.68 -3.02 4.96
N ASP A 4 19.30 -2.51 6.12
CA ASP A 4 19.33 -3.33 7.35
C ASP A 4 18.19 -4.34 7.33
N LEU A 5 17.02 -3.98 6.78
CA LEU A 5 15.90 -4.90 6.54
C LEU A 5 16.31 -6.01 5.55
N GLU A 6 16.88 -5.64 4.42
CA GLU A 6 17.38 -6.59 3.43
C GLU A 6 18.44 -7.53 4.03
N SER A 7 19.41 -6.98 4.77
CA SER A 7 20.45 -7.77 5.43
C SER A 7 19.92 -8.69 6.52
N ALA A 8 18.79 -8.35 7.15
CA ALA A 8 18.11 -9.17 8.14
C ALA A 8 17.22 -10.26 7.49
N GLY A 9 17.01 -10.23 6.19
CA GLY A 9 16.23 -11.24 5.45
C GLY A 9 14.78 -10.84 5.14
N PHE A 10 14.34 -9.62 5.48
CA PHE A 10 12.99 -9.17 5.10
C PHE A 10 12.85 -9.11 3.57
N GLU A 11 11.67 -9.48 3.08
CA GLU A 11 11.37 -9.65 1.66
C GLU A 11 10.84 -8.38 1.00
N SER A 12 10.25 -7.47 1.80
CA SER A 12 9.66 -6.22 1.33
C SER A 12 9.84 -5.07 2.32
N ALA A 13 9.86 -3.85 1.79
CA ALA A 13 9.86 -2.61 2.56
C ALA A 13 8.81 -1.65 2.02
N TRP A 14 7.93 -1.18 2.91
CA TRP A 14 6.77 -0.38 2.56
C TRP A 14 6.80 0.98 3.25
N VAL A 15 6.44 2.03 2.54
CA VAL A 15 6.34 3.38 3.09
C VAL A 15 4.90 3.87 3.08
N GLY A 16 4.51 4.57 4.15
CA GLY A 16 3.25 5.30 4.19
C GLY A 16 3.29 6.56 3.33
N ASP A 17 2.13 7.18 3.12
CA ASP A 17 2.00 8.36 2.26
C ASP A 17 1.12 9.43 2.89
N HIS A 18 1.68 10.59 3.11
CA HIS A 18 0.99 11.85 3.36
C HIS A 18 1.73 12.98 2.65
N VAL A 19 0.99 13.83 1.93
CA VAL A 19 1.54 15.01 1.26
C VAL A 19 1.65 16.18 2.23
N ALA A 20 0.63 16.34 3.07
CA ALA A 20 0.59 17.39 4.09
C ALA A 20 -0.36 17.03 5.22
N MET A 21 0.06 17.25 6.46
CA MET A 21 -0.77 17.04 7.64
C MET A 21 -1.40 18.35 8.10
N PRO A 22 -2.74 18.45 8.16
CA PRO A 22 -3.41 19.62 8.74
C PRO A 22 -3.15 19.68 10.26
N ARG A 23 -2.99 20.88 10.80
CA ARG A 23 -2.85 21.06 12.26
C ARG A 23 -4.08 20.59 13.03
N THR A 24 -5.25 20.77 12.43
CA THR A 24 -6.55 20.34 12.96
C THR A 24 -7.33 19.65 11.86
N HIS A 25 -8.02 18.59 12.21
CA HIS A 25 -8.85 17.82 11.26
C HIS A 25 -10.13 17.31 11.97
N THR A 26 -11.15 17.02 11.18
CA THR A 26 -12.39 16.37 11.59
C THR A 26 -12.46 14.91 11.12
N SER A 27 -11.65 14.56 10.14
CA SER A 27 -11.50 13.18 9.65
C SER A 27 -11.06 12.26 10.78
N ARG A 28 -11.62 11.06 10.82
CA ARG A 28 -11.30 10.03 11.82
C ARG A 28 -10.38 8.99 11.21
N TYR A 29 -9.32 8.63 11.93
CA TYR A 29 -8.41 7.58 11.50
C TYR A 29 -9.11 6.21 11.56
N PRO A 30 -9.25 5.49 10.44
CA PRO A 30 -10.13 4.32 10.35
C PRO A 30 -9.61 3.09 11.10
N PHE A 31 -8.32 3.07 11.46
CA PHE A 31 -7.67 1.94 12.13
C PHE A 31 -7.47 2.17 13.64
N SER A 32 -8.10 3.19 14.18
CA SER A 32 -8.13 3.50 15.61
C SER A 32 -9.55 3.38 16.15
N PRO A 33 -9.77 2.68 17.28
CA PRO A 33 -11.10 2.62 17.91
C PRO A 33 -11.66 3.99 18.32
N THR A 34 -10.78 4.92 18.68
CA THR A 34 -11.14 6.31 19.04
C THR A 34 -11.29 7.19 17.81
N GLY A 35 -10.75 6.79 16.65
CA GLY A 35 -10.65 7.60 15.46
C GLY A 35 -9.53 8.65 15.52
N GLU A 36 -8.70 8.62 16.54
CA GLU A 36 -7.53 9.49 16.67
C GLU A 36 -6.33 8.92 15.95
N MET A 37 -5.49 9.80 15.37
CA MET A 37 -4.22 9.40 14.78
C MET A 37 -3.26 8.94 15.90
N PRO A 38 -2.54 7.84 15.72
CA PRO A 38 -1.56 7.37 16.71
C PRO A 38 -0.22 8.12 16.65
N TRP A 39 -0.07 9.13 15.79
CA TRP A 39 1.13 9.97 15.64
C TRP A 39 0.76 11.45 15.67
N PRO A 40 1.70 12.34 16.04
CA PRO A 40 1.47 13.78 16.04
C PRO A 40 1.38 14.34 14.60
N ALA A 41 0.68 15.47 14.43
CA ALA A 41 0.61 16.15 13.12
C ALA A 41 1.98 16.65 12.60
N THR A 42 2.99 16.68 13.46
CA THR A 42 4.38 17.05 13.15
C THR A 42 5.26 15.84 12.80
N GLU A 43 4.68 14.64 12.69
CA GLU A 43 5.42 13.45 12.26
C GLU A 43 6.06 13.70 10.89
N PRO A 44 7.39 13.46 10.72
CA PRO A 44 8.09 13.74 9.47
C PRO A 44 7.78 12.68 8.41
N TRP A 45 6.71 12.88 7.65
CA TRP A 45 6.40 12.04 6.49
C TRP A 45 7.29 12.45 5.32
N CYS A 46 8.13 11.52 4.87
CA CYS A 46 8.83 11.67 3.59
C CYS A 46 7.87 11.45 2.44
N ASP A 47 8.08 12.15 1.32
CA ASP A 47 7.35 11.82 0.08
C ASP A 47 7.61 10.36 -0.30
N SER A 48 6.54 9.61 -0.51
CA SER A 48 6.60 8.17 -0.71
C SER A 48 7.35 7.76 -1.98
N VAL A 49 7.24 8.55 -3.06
CA VAL A 49 7.95 8.31 -4.33
C VAL A 49 9.46 8.49 -4.14
N VAL A 50 9.87 9.56 -3.46
CA VAL A 50 11.29 9.84 -3.16
C VAL A 50 11.86 8.78 -2.22
N ALA A 51 11.09 8.36 -1.21
CA ALA A 51 11.49 7.31 -0.29
C ALA A 51 11.66 5.96 -1.01
N MET A 52 10.71 5.56 -1.86
CA MET A 52 10.83 4.33 -2.66
C MET A 52 12.05 4.36 -3.59
N ALA A 53 12.31 5.47 -4.28
CA ALA A 53 13.50 5.61 -5.12
C ALA A 53 14.80 5.44 -4.32
N SER A 54 14.85 6.02 -3.11
CA SER A 54 15.99 5.87 -2.20
C SER A 54 16.15 4.43 -1.70
N MET A 55 15.05 3.74 -1.40
CA MET A 55 15.09 2.33 -0.99
C MET A 55 15.53 1.42 -2.15
N ALA A 56 15.00 1.65 -3.35
CA ALA A 56 15.35 0.89 -4.55
C ALA A 56 16.85 0.96 -4.86
N GLU A 57 17.45 2.15 -4.78
CA GLU A 57 18.89 2.36 -5.00
C GLU A 57 19.75 1.77 -3.87
N ALA A 58 19.23 1.77 -2.64
CA ALA A 58 19.97 1.30 -1.47
C ALA A 58 20.00 -0.22 -1.32
N THR A 59 19.18 -0.96 -2.05
CA THR A 59 18.93 -2.41 -1.89
C THR A 59 19.00 -3.14 -3.23
N SER A 60 19.09 -4.47 -3.21
CA SER A 60 19.27 -5.27 -4.43
C SER A 60 18.20 -6.35 -4.64
N THR A 61 17.53 -6.79 -3.59
CA THR A 61 16.62 -7.96 -3.62
C THR A 61 15.26 -7.67 -3.00
N ILE A 62 15.20 -6.81 -1.99
CA ILE A 62 13.97 -6.51 -1.26
C ILE A 62 12.98 -5.75 -2.17
N ARG A 63 11.72 -6.15 -2.16
CA ARG A 63 10.64 -5.44 -2.86
C ARG A 63 10.37 -4.10 -2.18
N VAL A 64 10.02 -3.09 -2.95
CA VAL A 64 9.76 -1.73 -2.44
C VAL A 64 8.35 -1.29 -2.82
N GLY A 65 7.60 -0.81 -1.84
CA GLY A 65 6.20 -0.45 -2.07
C GLY A 65 5.66 0.66 -1.18
N THR A 66 4.42 1.02 -1.44
CA THR A 66 3.66 1.98 -0.62
C THR A 66 2.51 1.31 0.13
N GLY A 67 2.43 1.52 1.44
CA GLY A 67 1.38 0.93 2.26
C GLY A 67 0.51 1.95 3.01
N VAL A 68 -0.39 2.72 2.34
CA VAL A 68 -0.68 2.81 0.90
C VAL A 68 -0.54 4.25 0.42
N MET A 69 -0.24 4.46 -0.86
CA MET A 69 -0.23 5.77 -1.49
C MET A 69 -1.64 6.29 -1.74
N VAL A 70 -1.87 7.58 -1.48
CA VAL A 70 -3.11 8.26 -1.87
C VAL A 70 -2.94 8.80 -3.30
N ALA A 71 -3.05 7.90 -4.29
CA ALA A 71 -2.75 8.22 -5.69
C ALA A 71 -3.58 9.38 -6.25
N GLY A 72 -4.82 9.56 -5.76
CA GLY A 72 -5.71 10.65 -6.16
C GLY A 72 -5.25 12.07 -5.78
N LEU A 73 -4.23 12.22 -4.93
CA LEU A 73 -3.61 13.51 -4.57
C LEU A 73 -2.58 13.99 -5.61
N ARG A 74 -2.20 13.15 -6.56
CA ARG A 74 -1.14 13.40 -7.54
C ARG A 74 -1.67 13.39 -8.98
N ASN A 75 -0.93 14.04 -9.89
CA ASN A 75 -1.19 13.86 -11.32
C ASN A 75 -0.77 12.42 -11.72
N PRO A 76 -1.68 11.57 -12.23
CA PRO A 76 -1.40 10.17 -12.48
C PRO A 76 -0.40 9.92 -13.62
N VAL A 77 -0.29 10.83 -14.61
CA VAL A 77 0.70 10.72 -15.69
C VAL A 77 2.12 10.93 -15.15
N VAL A 78 2.30 11.96 -14.30
CA VAL A 78 3.59 12.21 -13.64
C VAL A 78 3.94 11.06 -12.71
N LEU A 79 2.96 10.61 -11.92
CA LEU A 79 3.14 9.49 -10.99
C LEU A 79 3.49 8.19 -11.73
N ALA A 80 2.82 7.89 -12.84
CA ALA A 80 3.15 6.72 -13.67
C ALA A 80 4.59 6.74 -14.17
N LYS A 81 5.08 7.93 -14.60
CA LYS A 81 6.49 8.12 -15.00
C LYS A 81 7.46 7.84 -13.85
N GLN A 82 7.16 8.37 -12.69
CA GLN A 82 8.01 8.20 -11.49
C GLN A 82 8.07 6.73 -11.07
N LEU A 83 6.93 6.06 -11.02
CA LEU A 83 6.83 4.64 -10.64
C LEU A 83 7.53 3.74 -11.67
N ALA A 84 7.32 3.92 -12.97
CA ALA A 84 8.03 3.18 -14.00
C ALA A 84 9.56 3.39 -13.92
N THR A 85 10.00 4.59 -13.55
CA THR A 85 11.42 4.87 -13.34
C THR A 85 11.96 4.11 -12.13
N ILE A 86 11.21 4.08 -11.01
CA ILE A 86 11.59 3.31 -9.81
C ILE A 86 11.66 1.82 -10.13
N ASP A 87 10.71 1.31 -10.91
CA ASP A 87 10.69 -0.10 -11.30
C ASP A 87 11.94 -0.47 -12.11
N VAL A 88 12.31 0.33 -13.09
CA VAL A 88 13.52 0.13 -13.88
C VAL A 88 14.79 0.23 -13.02
N LEU A 89 14.89 1.23 -12.13
CA LEU A 89 16.03 1.43 -11.23
C LEU A 89 16.15 0.33 -10.19
N SER A 90 15.05 -0.27 -9.80
CA SER A 90 15.00 -1.38 -8.84
C SER A 90 15.14 -2.77 -9.49
N ASP A 91 15.26 -2.87 -10.81
CA ASP A 91 15.25 -4.13 -11.54
C ASP A 91 13.97 -4.96 -11.29
N GLY A 92 12.79 -4.29 -11.42
CA GLY A 92 11.48 -4.94 -11.34
C GLY A 92 11.03 -5.29 -9.91
N ARG A 93 11.39 -4.51 -8.88
CA ARG A 93 11.03 -4.78 -7.48
C ARG A 93 9.94 -3.87 -6.93
N LEU A 94 9.28 -3.08 -7.78
CA LEU A 94 8.22 -2.16 -7.36
C LEU A 94 6.91 -2.89 -7.11
N GLU A 95 6.24 -2.55 -6.01
CA GLU A 95 4.83 -2.87 -5.74
C GLU A 95 4.06 -1.59 -5.42
N LEU A 96 2.88 -1.41 -6.02
CA LEU A 96 2.09 -0.20 -5.86
C LEU A 96 0.89 -0.43 -4.95
N GLY A 97 1.04 -0.13 -3.66
CA GLY A 97 -0.09 -0.09 -2.75
C GLY A 97 -0.82 1.26 -2.84
N VAL A 98 -2.13 1.25 -3.11
CA VAL A 98 -2.93 2.46 -3.27
C VAL A 98 -4.20 2.45 -2.43
N GLY A 99 -4.62 3.63 -1.98
CA GLY A 99 -5.86 3.83 -1.23
C GLY A 99 -6.54 5.15 -1.58
N ALA A 100 -7.83 5.25 -1.25
CA ALA A 100 -8.60 6.46 -1.53
C ALA A 100 -8.26 7.64 -0.59
N GLY A 101 -7.52 7.39 0.50
CA GLY A 101 -7.23 8.38 1.53
C GLY A 101 -8.36 8.52 2.55
N TRP A 102 -8.00 8.66 3.81
CA TRP A 102 -8.93 8.86 4.93
C TRP A 102 -9.01 10.32 5.37
N LEU A 103 -7.91 11.09 5.22
CA LEU A 103 -7.75 12.46 5.67
C LEU A 103 -8.29 13.42 4.61
N THR A 104 -9.56 13.79 4.74
CA THR A 104 -10.25 14.61 3.72
C THR A 104 -9.68 16.02 3.62
N GLU A 105 -9.15 16.56 4.71
CA GLU A 105 -8.53 17.88 4.76
C GLU A 105 -7.26 17.96 3.90
N GLU A 106 -6.54 16.86 3.73
CA GLU A 106 -5.35 16.79 2.89
C GLU A 106 -5.68 17.04 1.41
N PHE A 107 -6.85 16.58 0.94
CA PHE A 107 -7.34 16.89 -0.41
C PHE A 107 -7.53 18.39 -0.60
N GLY A 108 -8.12 19.07 0.38
CA GLY A 108 -8.28 20.52 0.35
C GLY A 108 -6.95 21.29 0.29
N ILE A 109 -5.91 20.81 0.98
CA ILE A 109 -4.56 21.42 0.93
C ILE A 109 -3.98 21.38 -0.49
N VAL A 110 -4.20 20.32 -1.25
CA VAL A 110 -3.73 20.20 -2.64
C VAL A 110 -4.75 20.70 -3.67
N GLY A 111 -5.82 21.37 -3.24
CA GLY A 111 -6.83 21.97 -4.12
C GLY A 111 -7.83 21.00 -4.74
N LEU A 112 -8.05 19.84 -4.12
CA LEU A 112 -8.96 18.80 -4.60
C LEU A 112 -10.18 18.63 -3.70
N ASP A 113 -11.29 18.14 -4.27
CA ASP A 113 -12.47 17.74 -3.51
C ASP A 113 -12.34 16.28 -3.03
N ALA A 114 -12.41 16.08 -1.73
CA ALA A 114 -12.36 14.76 -1.11
C ALA A 114 -13.59 13.89 -1.39
N MET A 115 -14.72 14.48 -1.81
CA MET A 115 -15.93 13.73 -2.18
C MET A 115 -15.68 12.80 -3.37
N ASP A 116 -14.77 13.18 -4.24
CA ASP A 116 -14.41 12.42 -5.44
C ASP A 116 -13.25 11.43 -5.24
N ARG A 117 -12.66 11.35 -4.06
CA ARG A 117 -11.41 10.61 -3.79
C ARG A 117 -11.42 9.16 -4.28
N GLY A 118 -12.56 8.46 -4.12
CA GLY A 118 -12.70 7.08 -4.59
C GLY A 118 -12.73 6.97 -6.12
N ARG A 119 -13.48 7.85 -6.81
CA ARG A 119 -13.54 7.90 -8.27
C ARG A 119 -12.20 8.36 -8.87
N ARG A 120 -11.53 9.32 -8.21
CA ARG A 120 -10.19 9.76 -8.60
C ARG A 120 -9.16 8.64 -8.48
N LEU A 121 -9.23 7.82 -7.41
CA LEU A 121 -8.37 6.63 -7.28
C LEU A 121 -8.60 5.66 -8.44
N ASP A 122 -9.87 5.33 -8.73
CA ASP A 122 -10.23 4.41 -9.81
C ASP A 122 -9.66 4.86 -11.15
N GLU A 123 -9.82 6.15 -11.46
CA GLU A 123 -9.36 6.73 -12.72
C GLU A 123 -7.83 6.93 -12.76
N ALA A 124 -7.22 7.28 -11.61
CA ALA A 124 -5.77 7.41 -11.52
C ALA A 124 -5.06 6.05 -11.77
N VAL A 125 -5.56 4.96 -11.19
CA VAL A 125 -5.01 3.62 -11.44
C VAL A 125 -5.17 3.22 -12.91
N ALA A 126 -6.34 3.48 -13.51
CA ALA A 126 -6.57 3.22 -14.93
C ALA A 126 -5.61 4.03 -15.83
N MET A 127 -5.42 5.32 -15.54
CA MET A 127 -4.47 6.18 -16.26
C MET A 127 -3.02 5.71 -16.10
N ILE A 128 -2.60 5.33 -14.89
CA ILE A 128 -1.25 4.83 -14.62
C ILE A 128 -0.98 3.58 -15.48
N ARG A 129 -1.88 2.61 -15.47
CA ARG A 129 -1.76 1.40 -16.29
C ARG A 129 -1.72 1.72 -17.78
N ARG A 130 -2.57 2.66 -18.22
CA ARG A 130 -2.59 3.12 -19.61
C ARG A 130 -1.24 3.72 -20.04
N CYS A 131 -0.63 4.56 -19.19
CA CYS A 131 0.71 5.08 -19.44
C CYS A 131 1.77 3.96 -19.56
N TRP A 132 1.67 2.91 -18.76
CA TRP A 132 2.62 1.80 -18.75
C TRP A 132 2.55 0.89 -20.00
N GLU A 133 1.56 1.08 -20.87
CA GLU A 133 1.53 0.44 -22.19
C GLU A 133 2.59 1.00 -23.16
N GLY A 134 3.21 2.14 -22.83
CA GLY A 134 4.29 2.77 -23.61
C GLY A 134 3.82 3.63 -24.78
N ALA A 135 2.88 3.16 -25.59
CA ALA A 135 2.29 3.87 -26.71
C ALA A 135 0.75 3.71 -26.71
N PRO A 136 0.06 4.26 -25.70
CA PRO A 136 -1.38 4.09 -25.56
C PRO A 136 -2.18 4.87 -26.63
N ASP A 137 -3.36 4.36 -26.96
CA ASP A 137 -4.33 5.02 -27.87
C ASP A 137 -5.02 6.24 -27.25
N GLY A 138 -4.41 6.83 -26.22
CA GLY A 138 -5.01 7.90 -25.44
C GLY A 138 -5.84 7.39 -24.26
N PHE A 139 -6.38 8.33 -23.50
CA PHE A 139 -7.29 8.08 -22.37
C PHE A 139 -8.21 9.28 -22.20
N GLU A 140 -9.50 9.04 -22.05
CA GLU A 140 -10.49 10.07 -21.76
C GLU A 140 -11.31 9.66 -20.53
N GLY A 141 -11.10 10.36 -19.43
CA GLY A 141 -11.77 10.13 -18.16
C GLY A 141 -12.55 11.37 -17.69
N HIS A 142 -13.11 11.28 -16.49
CA HIS A 142 -13.80 12.41 -15.88
C HIS A 142 -12.81 13.43 -15.26
N PHE A 143 -11.71 12.96 -14.71
CA PHE A 143 -10.72 13.78 -14.02
C PHE A 143 -9.42 13.94 -14.80
N TYR A 144 -9.09 13.00 -15.67
CA TYR A 144 -7.82 12.94 -16.36
C TYR A 144 -8.01 12.58 -17.83
N SER A 145 -7.13 13.12 -18.69
CA SER A 145 -7.07 12.75 -20.11
C SER A 145 -5.63 12.60 -20.57
N LEU A 146 -5.41 11.74 -21.56
CA LEU A 146 -4.14 11.56 -22.24
C LEU A 146 -4.40 11.63 -23.75
N PRO A 147 -3.79 12.58 -24.49
CA PRO A 147 -3.98 12.68 -25.94
C PRO A 147 -3.47 11.43 -26.67
N GLU A 148 -4.14 11.06 -27.77
CA GLU A 148 -3.62 10.06 -28.70
C GLU A 148 -2.22 10.43 -29.20
N GLY A 149 -1.39 9.41 -29.47
CA GLY A 149 -0.02 9.59 -29.92
C GLY A 149 0.96 9.99 -28.81
N SER A 150 0.51 10.02 -27.57
CA SER A 150 1.42 10.19 -26.42
C SER A 150 2.35 8.98 -26.30
N LEU A 151 3.65 9.24 -26.12
CA LEU A 151 4.64 8.20 -25.87
C LEU A 151 5.11 8.24 -24.42
N PHE A 152 5.15 7.07 -23.80
CA PHE A 152 5.44 6.94 -22.36
C PHE A 152 6.53 5.90 -22.13
N TYR A 153 7.78 6.36 -21.96
CA TYR A 153 8.94 5.53 -21.67
C TYR A 153 9.79 6.11 -20.53
N PRO A 154 10.47 5.29 -19.65
CA PRO A 154 10.41 3.83 -19.70
C PRO A 154 9.02 3.30 -19.33
N VAL A 155 8.71 2.10 -19.74
CA VAL A 155 7.64 1.29 -19.16
C VAL A 155 8.22 0.45 -18.02
N PRO A 156 7.42 -0.05 -17.08
CA PRO A 156 7.86 -1.01 -16.08
C PRO A 156 8.46 -2.28 -16.71
N LEU A 157 9.35 -2.95 -16.00
CA LEU A 157 9.99 -4.20 -16.45
C LEU A 157 9.07 -5.41 -16.30
N HIS A 158 8.01 -5.30 -15.50
CA HIS A 158 7.03 -6.36 -15.25
C HIS A 158 5.62 -5.75 -15.08
N ASP A 159 4.60 -6.59 -14.94
CA ASP A 159 3.26 -6.16 -14.54
C ASP A 159 3.28 -5.80 -13.05
N VAL A 160 3.43 -4.51 -12.75
CA VAL A 160 3.54 -4.00 -11.38
C VAL A 160 2.28 -4.33 -10.59
N PRO A 161 2.38 -5.10 -9.49
CA PRO A 161 1.22 -5.43 -8.67
C PRO A 161 0.59 -4.17 -8.07
N VAL A 162 -0.74 -4.03 -8.24
CA VAL A 162 -1.52 -2.95 -7.66
C VAL A 162 -2.29 -3.47 -6.45
N ILE A 163 -1.82 -3.14 -5.26
CA ILE A 163 -2.39 -3.58 -3.99
C ILE A 163 -3.36 -2.51 -3.47
N ILE A 164 -4.61 -2.88 -3.24
CA ILE A 164 -5.66 -1.95 -2.83
C ILE A 164 -5.80 -1.94 -1.30
N GLY A 165 -5.62 -0.79 -0.68
CA GLY A 165 -5.88 -0.60 0.75
C GLY A 165 -7.30 -0.13 1.04
N GLY A 166 -7.77 -0.46 2.25
CA GLY A 166 -9.05 0.00 2.78
C GLY A 166 -9.92 -1.13 3.34
N VAL A 167 -10.90 -0.73 4.18
CA VAL A 167 -11.76 -1.65 4.96
C VAL A 167 -13.25 -1.45 4.67
N SER A 168 -13.60 -0.94 3.50
CA SER A 168 -14.99 -0.74 3.07
C SER A 168 -15.36 -1.68 1.94
N GLU A 169 -16.65 -1.99 1.80
CA GLU A 169 -17.15 -2.77 0.66
C GLU A 169 -16.67 -2.23 -0.69
N ARG A 170 -16.65 -0.89 -0.85
CA ARG A 170 -16.12 -0.26 -2.07
C ARG A 170 -14.63 -0.52 -2.27
N ALA A 171 -13.84 -0.66 -1.21
CA ALA A 171 -12.44 -1.03 -1.33
C ALA A 171 -12.32 -2.50 -1.75
N TYR A 172 -13.10 -3.40 -1.18
CA TYR A 172 -13.12 -4.82 -1.54
C TYR A 172 -13.57 -5.04 -3.00
N GLU A 173 -14.58 -4.30 -3.46
CA GLU A 173 -15.00 -4.30 -4.87
C GLU A 173 -13.86 -3.83 -5.81
N ARG A 174 -13.05 -2.85 -5.40
CA ARG A 174 -11.86 -2.42 -6.15
C ARG A 174 -10.80 -3.50 -6.24
N VAL A 175 -10.53 -4.18 -5.11
CA VAL A 175 -9.62 -5.34 -5.08
C VAL A 175 -10.03 -6.35 -6.13
N VAL A 176 -11.31 -6.75 -6.13
CA VAL A 176 -11.84 -7.76 -7.06
C VAL A 176 -11.85 -7.27 -8.50
N ARG A 177 -12.18 -5.99 -8.73
CA ARG A 177 -12.31 -5.44 -10.08
C ARG A 177 -10.96 -5.25 -10.79
N TYR A 178 -9.93 -4.79 -10.09
CA TYR A 178 -8.66 -4.45 -10.73
C TYR A 178 -7.41 -4.59 -9.85
N GLY A 179 -7.54 -4.95 -8.57
CA GLY A 179 -6.39 -5.13 -7.69
C GLY A 179 -5.66 -6.44 -7.95
N SER A 180 -4.34 -6.45 -7.79
CA SER A 180 -3.53 -7.67 -7.69
C SER A 180 -3.58 -8.26 -6.28
N GLY A 181 -3.94 -7.44 -5.28
CA GLY A 181 -4.06 -7.85 -3.89
C GLY A 181 -4.77 -6.81 -3.04
N TRP A 182 -4.99 -7.18 -1.79
CA TRP A 182 -5.53 -6.33 -0.74
C TRP A 182 -4.51 -6.08 0.36
N MET A 183 -4.44 -4.84 0.85
CA MET A 183 -3.68 -4.51 2.05
C MET A 183 -4.61 -4.13 3.19
N GLY A 184 -4.78 -5.05 4.13
CA GLY A 184 -5.45 -4.80 5.41
C GLY A 184 -4.54 -4.10 6.41
N THR A 185 -5.15 -3.38 7.33
CA THR A 185 -4.44 -2.79 8.48
C THR A 185 -5.21 -3.12 9.75
N THR A 186 -4.52 -3.69 10.73
CA THR A 186 -5.12 -4.11 12.01
C THR A 186 -4.12 -3.96 13.16
N ASN A 187 -4.48 -4.43 14.34
CA ASN A 187 -3.60 -4.57 15.50
C ASN A 187 -3.78 -5.96 16.12
N LEU A 188 -2.88 -6.34 17.01
CA LEU A 188 -2.89 -7.68 17.63
C LEU A 188 -4.17 -8.02 18.39
N LYS A 189 -4.98 -7.03 18.79
CA LYS A 189 -6.21 -7.24 19.56
C LYS A 189 -7.46 -7.39 18.67
N ASP A 190 -7.36 -7.06 17.37
CA ASP A 190 -8.51 -7.00 16.46
C ASP A 190 -8.26 -7.74 15.13
N LEU A 191 -7.47 -8.82 15.17
CA LEU A 191 -7.11 -9.62 13.98
C LEU A 191 -8.32 -10.20 13.27
N GLN A 192 -9.34 -10.63 14.03
CA GLN A 192 -10.57 -11.20 13.47
C GLN A 192 -11.27 -10.17 12.55
N ARG A 193 -11.56 -8.98 13.06
CA ARG A 193 -12.24 -7.91 12.32
C ARG A 193 -11.36 -7.22 11.28
N GLY A 194 -10.06 -7.08 11.58
CA GLY A 194 -9.15 -6.32 10.73
C GLY A 194 -8.46 -7.13 9.63
N ALA A 195 -8.52 -8.47 9.71
CA ALA A 195 -7.90 -9.35 8.72
C ALA A 195 -8.83 -10.50 8.29
N VAL A 196 -9.25 -11.38 9.21
CA VAL A 196 -9.95 -12.62 8.86
C VAL A 196 -11.29 -12.36 8.16
N GLU A 197 -12.14 -11.50 8.73
CA GLU A 197 -13.44 -11.15 8.14
C GLU A 197 -13.30 -10.43 6.79
N PRO A 198 -12.43 -9.41 6.63
CA PRO A 198 -12.18 -8.78 5.34
C PRO A 198 -11.70 -9.75 4.25
N ILE A 199 -10.75 -10.64 4.55
CA ILE A 199 -10.27 -11.65 3.60
C ILE A 199 -11.42 -12.55 3.15
N SER A 200 -12.20 -13.07 4.10
CA SER A 200 -13.37 -13.89 3.79
C SER A 200 -14.38 -13.14 2.89
N ARG A 201 -14.59 -11.85 3.18
CA ARG A 201 -15.50 -11.00 2.39
C ARG A 201 -14.98 -10.76 0.97
N ILE A 202 -13.69 -10.46 0.82
CA ILE A 202 -13.06 -10.27 -0.50
C ILE A 202 -13.16 -11.56 -1.33
N ARG A 203 -12.86 -12.71 -0.73
CA ARG A 203 -12.97 -14.03 -1.40
C ARG A 203 -14.39 -14.31 -1.86
N GLN A 204 -15.40 -13.98 -1.04
CA GLN A 204 -16.81 -14.11 -1.43
C GLN A 204 -17.15 -13.20 -2.62
N ILE A 205 -16.77 -11.91 -2.58
CA ILE A 205 -17.01 -10.98 -3.70
C ILE A 205 -16.31 -11.46 -4.97
N ALA A 206 -15.08 -11.96 -4.87
CA ALA A 206 -14.33 -12.50 -6.01
C ALA A 206 -15.09 -13.65 -6.66
N THR A 207 -15.53 -14.61 -5.85
CA THR A 207 -16.33 -15.76 -6.32
C THR A 207 -17.64 -15.31 -6.99
N ASP A 208 -18.36 -14.36 -6.39
CA ASP A 208 -19.62 -13.83 -6.92
C ASP A 208 -19.42 -13.12 -8.28
N HIS A 209 -18.22 -12.59 -8.53
CA HIS A 209 -17.85 -11.94 -9.79
C HIS A 209 -17.10 -12.87 -10.77
N GLY A 210 -16.96 -14.16 -10.44
CA GLY A 210 -16.29 -15.16 -11.29
C GLY A 210 -14.76 -14.99 -11.39
N ARG A 211 -14.15 -14.29 -10.43
CA ARG A 211 -12.71 -14.18 -10.30
C ARG A 211 -12.20 -15.21 -9.29
N ASP A 212 -11.07 -15.86 -9.61
CA ASP A 212 -10.44 -16.79 -8.68
C ASP A 212 -9.94 -16.02 -7.44
N PRO A 213 -10.43 -16.32 -6.23
CA PRO A 213 -9.97 -15.68 -5.01
C PRO A 213 -8.47 -15.89 -4.71
N ASP A 214 -7.89 -16.98 -5.21
CA ASP A 214 -6.47 -17.32 -4.97
C ASP A 214 -5.51 -16.50 -5.85
N GLU A 215 -6.03 -15.78 -6.87
CA GLU A 215 -5.27 -14.79 -7.64
C GLU A 215 -5.13 -13.43 -6.94
N ILE A 216 -5.76 -13.25 -5.77
CA ILE A 216 -5.78 -11.98 -5.04
C ILE A 216 -4.89 -12.12 -3.80
N ALA A 217 -3.71 -11.53 -3.84
CA ALA A 217 -2.79 -11.54 -2.71
C ALA A 217 -3.38 -10.82 -1.48
N GLN A 218 -3.20 -11.43 -0.30
CA GLN A 218 -3.71 -10.91 0.97
C GLN A 218 -2.55 -10.43 1.84
N LEU A 219 -2.30 -9.13 1.84
CA LEU A 219 -1.27 -8.49 2.66
C LEU A 219 -1.92 -7.91 3.92
N VAL A 220 -1.36 -8.19 5.08
CA VAL A 220 -1.91 -7.67 6.35
C VAL A 220 -0.84 -6.93 7.12
N ARG A 221 -1.05 -5.62 7.29
CA ARG A 221 -0.24 -4.76 8.14
C ARG A 221 -0.74 -4.81 9.57
N VAL A 222 0.11 -5.24 10.50
CA VAL A 222 -0.22 -5.34 11.92
C VAL A 222 0.54 -4.29 12.73
N HIS A 223 -0.21 -3.38 13.34
CA HIS A 223 0.33 -2.44 14.33
C HIS A 223 0.59 -3.14 15.65
N THR A 224 1.83 -3.18 16.07
CA THR A 224 2.27 -3.83 17.32
C THR A 224 2.30 -2.89 18.52
N GLY A 225 2.04 -1.59 18.28
CA GLY A 225 2.19 -0.55 19.29
C GLY A 225 3.65 -0.12 19.53
N PRO A 226 3.87 0.80 20.47
CA PRO A 226 5.19 1.44 20.67
C PRO A 226 6.30 0.48 21.09
N SER A 227 5.96 -0.65 21.72
CA SER A 227 6.92 -1.61 22.27
C SER A 227 7.35 -2.70 21.27
N PHE A 228 6.84 -2.69 20.05
CA PHE A 228 7.04 -3.73 19.03
C PHE A 228 6.89 -5.16 19.60
N ASP A 229 5.65 -5.59 19.80
CA ASP A 229 5.33 -6.89 20.43
C ASP A 229 5.58 -8.07 19.46
N VAL A 230 6.82 -8.55 19.40
CA VAL A 230 7.23 -9.70 18.59
C VAL A 230 6.55 -11.00 19.05
N ASP A 231 6.37 -11.18 20.38
CA ASP A 231 5.73 -12.38 20.91
C ASP A 231 4.26 -12.47 20.49
N GLY A 232 3.56 -11.33 20.56
CA GLY A 232 2.20 -11.22 20.06
C GLY A 232 2.08 -11.46 18.55
N LEU A 233 3.03 -10.97 17.75
CA LEU A 233 3.08 -11.25 16.31
C LEU A 233 3.29 -12.74 16.02
N VAL A 234 4.29 -13.37 16.67
CA VAL A 234 4.55 -14.81 16.52
C VAL A 234 3.30 -15.64 16.87
N ALA A 235 2.60 -15.26 17.93
CA ALA A 235 1.36 -15.94 18.33
C ALA A 235 0.20 -15.73 17.33
N ALA A 236 0.20 -14.61 16.56
CA ALA A 236 -0.81 -14.28 15.58
C ALA A 236 -0.63 -15.01 14.23
N ILE A 237 0.59 -15.40 13.86
CA ILE A 237 0.91 -16.00 12.57
C ILE A 237 0.02 -17.21 12.21
N PRO A 238 -0.22 -18.20 13.09
CA PRO A 238 -1.09 -19.34 12.73
C PRO A 238 -2.52 -18.93 12.36
N LEU A 239 -3.08 -17.93 13.05
CA LEU A 239 -4.41 -17.40 12.73
C LEU A 239 -4.42 -16.72 11.36
N LEU A 240 -3.44 -15.85 11.10
CA LEU A 240 -3.32 -15.10 9.84
C LEU A 240 -3.09 -16.05 8.65
N ARG A 241 -2.21 -17.04 8.81
CA ARG A 241 -1.97 -18.07 7.80
C ARG A 241 -3.25 -18.86 7.49
N ASN A 242 -3.98 -19.31 8.50
CA ASN A 242 -5.24 -20.04 8.32
C ASN A 242 -6.33 -19.18 7.65
N ALA A 243 -6.25 -17.86 7.80
CA ALA A 243 -7.12 -16.93 7.11
C ALA A 243 -6.72 -16.70 5.63
N GLY A 244 -5.55 -17.18 5.20
CA GLY A 244 -5.03 -17.01 3.85
C GLY A 244 -4.25 -15.72 3.65
N VAL A 245 -3.55 -15.24 4.69
CA VAL A 245 -2.60 -14.12 4.56
C VAL A 245 -1.34 -14.62 3.86
N ASP A 246 -0.99 -13.98 2.75
CA ASP A 246 0.20 -14.28 1.97
C ASP A 246 1.43 -13.52 2.47
N GLU A 247 1.23 -12.29 2.95
CA GLU A 247 2.32 -11.46 3.47
C GLU A 247 1.92 -10.69 4.74
N LEU A 248 2.75 -10.81 5.77
CA LEU A 248 2.61 -10.07 7.02
C LEU A 248 3.52 -8.84 7.01
N LEU A 249 2.92 -7.66 7.05
CA LEU A 249 3.63 -6.40 7.17
C LEU A 249 3.63 -5.94 8.63
N VAL A 250 4.78 -5.48 9.11
CA VAL A 250 4.93 -5.03 10.49
C VAL A 250 5.49 -3.61 10.54
N ASP A 251 4.93 -2.78 11.41
CA ASP A 251 5.46 -1.43 11.63
C ASP A 251 6.72 -1.49 12.46
N ILE A 252 7.82 -1.04 11.88
CA ILE A 252 9.12 -0.99 12.57
C ILE A 252 9.36 0.45 13.04
N PRO A 253 9.70 0.66 14.34
CA PRO A 253 10.01 2.00 14.83
C PRO A 253 11.28 2.54 14.15
N TRP A 254 11.26 3.82 13.78
CA TRP A 254 12.38 4.50 13.09
C TRP A 254 13.56 4.81 14.02
N SER A 255 13.38 4.72 15.34
CA SER A 255 14.37 5.08 16.36
C SER A 255 14.55 3.96 17.37
N GLY A 256 15.75 3.82 17.87
CA GLY A 256 16.14 2.81 18.84
C GLY A 256 17.13 1.78 18.29
N GLU A 257 17.68 0.95 19.16
CA GLU A 257 18.46 -0.21 18.76
C GLU A 257 17.49 -1.31 18.32
N LEU A 258 17.53 -1.65 17.01
CA LEU A 258 16.65 -2.63 16.39
C LEU A 258 17.43 -3.92 16.13
N ASP A 259 17.01 -5.01 16.76
CA ASP A 259 17.53 -6.35 16.48
C ASP A 259 16.69 -7.02 15.36
N LEU A 260 16.81 -6.45 14.14
CA LEU A 260 16.02 -6.86 12.99
C LEU A 260 16.24 -8.33 12.62
N ALA A 261 17.48 -8.82 12.69
CA ALA A 261 17.80 -10.21 12.38
C ALA A 261 17.09 -11.17 13.35
N ARG A 262 17.14 -10.89 14.65
CA ARG A 262 16.42 -11.68 15.65
C ARG A 262 14.91 -11.64 15.47
N TRP A 263 14.36 -10.49 15.08
CA TRP A 263 12.91 -10.38 14.81
C TRP A 263 12.53 -11.21 13.59
N TYR A 264 13.29 -11.08 12.50
CA TYR A 264 13.08 -11.88 11.31
C TYR A 264 13.15 -13.38 11.60
N ASP A 265 14.20 -13.84 12.28
CA ASP A 265 14.38 -15.26 12.65
C ASP A 265 13.18 -15.81 13.44
N ARG A 266 12.65 -15.02 14.36
CA ARG A 266 11.50 -15.43 15.18
C ARG A 266 10.19 -15.48 14.39
N LEU A 267 9.97 -14.53 13.48
CA LEU A 267 8.77 -14.47 12.66
C LEU A 267 8.81 -15.55 11.59
N SER A 268 9.93 -15.71 10.88
CA SER A 268 10.11 -16.69 9.81
C SER A 268 10.04 -18.14 10.30
N ALA A 269 10.53 -18.41 11.51
CA ALA A 269 10.46 -19.76 12.12
C ALA A 269 9.04 -20.31 12.28
N VAL A 270 8.03 -19.43 12.32
CA VAL A 270 6.61 -19.81 12.46
C VAL A 270 5.86 -19.60 11.13
N ALA A 271 6.40 -18.76 10.24
CA ALA A 271 5.82 -18.47 8.93
C ALA A 271 6.07 -19.60 7.90
N GLY A 272 7.10 -20.43 8.06
CA GLY A 272 7.54 -21.51 7.15
C GLY A 272 6.63 -22.70 7.02
#